data_3b4a78df55ea30231c954c1c9355f633
#
_entry.id   3b4a78df55ea30231c954c1c9355f633
#
_cell.length_a   1.000
_cell.length_b   1.000
_cell.length_c   1.000
_cell.angle_alpha   90.00
_cell.angle_beta   90.00
_cell.angle_gamma   90.00
#
_symmetry.space_group_name_H-M   'P 1'
#
loop_
_entity.id
_entity.type
_entity.pdbx_description
1 polymer ?
#
loop_
_entity_poly.entity_id
_entity_poly.type
_entity_poly.pdbx_seq_one_letter_code
_entity_poly.pdbx_strand_id
1 'polypeptide(L)'
;MEVFILYLLLNKNQKIAKFSVDEVFDTITIEEQYIKLPSWYGDLDTFIQNRRAPKHRENIEKLLQQSGCNTLSGFLNISHALSLIDTFWVKDEHSNLDWEAVSLFTHPFNEVIAKTAFEGGLHGQQLSTTSPEYGTDGSFAKCWIRENETIKMLKRGSSGASNAGLEPYSEFYASQFVSKFTSNFVNYDLRTKDNRLCSVCDIFTSEDYGFIPYVAVDQRNTSVMQVLRNMKDLGFVNEVRTMFVVDALIMNADRHKNNFGFIIDNKTLEIQAMAPLFDHNLALMPYAIDADELTFDSEYYREHGPRIGDELVKTAAMCLTSKTRKLLIDLHDFKFEKHRKLNLPDWRLESLTVMLHDTIEAVLELDRKARGPIYMNI
;
A
#
# COMPACT_ATOMS: atom_id res chain seq x y z
N MET A 1 35.40 26.89 -4.42
CA MET A 1 35.46 25.60 -3.70
C MET A 1 34.02 25.29 -3.35
N GLU A 2 33.40 24.42 -4.12
CA GLU A 2 32.02 23.96 -3.85
C GLU A 2 32.04 23.22 -2.51
N VAL A 3 31.28 23.72 -1.55
CA VAL A 3 31.11 23.05 -0.25
C VAL A 3 30.05 21.99 -0.45
N PHE A 4 30.45 20.76 -0.72
CA PHE A 4 29.52 19.63 -0.74
C PHE A 4 29.07 19.32 0.68
N ILE A 5 27.76 19.33 0.89
CA ILE A 5 27.19 18.87 2.14
C ILE A 5 27.28 17.34 2.16
N LEU A 6 27.87 16.80 3.21
CA LEU A 6 28.01 15.38 3.42
C LEU A 6 26.89 14.88 4.34
N TYR A 7 26.22 13.83 3.89
CA TYR A 7 25.12 13.19 4.61
C TYR A 7 25.51 11.79 5.08
N LEU A 8 24.88 11.36 6.16
CA LEU A 8 24.92 10.00 6.67
C LEU A 8 23.55 9.36 6.50
N LEU A 9 23.49 8.21 5.83
CA LEU A 9 22.35 7.29 5.93
C LEU A 9 22.56 6.41 7.16
N LEU A 10 21.51 6.29 7.98
CA LEU A 10 21.50 5.47 9.19
C LEU A 10 20.29 4.52 9.16
N ASN A 11 20.42 3.39 9.86
CA ASN A 11 19.31 2.58 10.31
C ASN A 11 19.26 2.67 11.83
N LYS A 12 18.25 3.34 12.39
CA LYS A 12 18.29 3.85 13.77
C LYS A 12 19.63 4.62 14.01
N ASN A 13 20.44 4.20 14.96
CA ASN A 13 21.72 4.82 15.24
C ASN A 13 22.93 4.15 14.52
N GLN A 14 22.67 3.14 13.68
CA GLN A 14 23.70 2.42 12.94
C GLN A 14 24.00 3.11 11.60
N LYS A 15 25.25 3.53 11.38
CA LYS A 15 25.69 4.11 10.11
C LYS A 15 25.69 3.07 8.99
N ILE A 16 25.07 3.40 7.87
CA ILE A 16 24.97 2.56 6.66
C ILE A 16 25.90 3.07 5.56
N ALA A 17 25.81 4.35 5.22
CA ALA A 17 26.64 4.97 4.20
C ALA A 17 26.83 6.47 4.47
N LYS A 18 27.92 7.02 3.92
CA LYS A 18 28.19 8.44 3.80
C LYS A 18 28.12 8.83 2.33
N PHE A 19 27.48 9.93 2.01
CA PHE A 19 27.25 10.36 0.64
C PHE A 19 27.17 11.89 0.52
N SER A 20 27.40 12.40 -0.69
CA SER A 20 27.16 13.78 -1.08
C SER A 20 26.00 13.86 -2.09
N VAL A 21 25.39 15.05 -2.19
CA VAL A 21 24.31 15.35 -3.14
C VAL A 21 24.80 16.36 -4.15
N ASP A 22 24.65 16.06 -5.43
CA ASP A 22 24.75 17.03 -6.50
C ASP A 22 23.41 17.76 -6.66
N GLU A 23 23.36 19.04 -6.27
CA GLU A 23 22.13 19.82 -6.32
C GLU A 23 21.68 20.19 -7.73
N VAL A 24 22.59 20.14 -8.71
CA VAL A 24 22.26 20.47 -10.11
C VAL A 24 21.56 19.29 -10.79
N PHE A 25 22.06 18.08 -10.55
CA PHE A 25 21.54 16.85 -11.17
C PHE A 25 20.58 16.08 -10.25
N ASP A 26 20.40 16.51 -8.99
CA ASP A 26 19.57 15.85 -7.97
C ASP A 26 19.99 14.38 -7.76
N THR A 27 21.30 14.09 -7.81
CA THR A 27 21.91 12.75 -7.72
C THR A 27 22.81 12.59 -6.52
N ILE A 28 23.05 11.33 -6.12
CA ILE A 28 23.83 10.96 -4.95
C ILE A 28 25.16 10.32 -5.38
N THR A 29 26.25 10.75 -4.73
CA THR A 29 27.56 10.11 -4.83
C THR A 29 27.94 9.48 -3.50
N ILE A 30 28.19 8.15 -3.50
CA ILE A 30 28.62 7.44 -2.29
C ILE A 30 30.09 7.75 -2.02
N GLU A 31 30.38 8.31 -0.85
CA GLU A 31 31.73 8.59 -0.37
C GLU A 31 32.31 7.40 0.42
N GLU A 32 31.46 6.79 1.26
CA GLU A 32 31.85 5.64 2.10
C GLU A 32 30.65 4.75 2.37
N GLN A 33 30.84 3.46 2.26
CA GLN A 33 29.82 2.47 2.61
C GLN A 33 30.26 1.62 3.79
N TYR A 34 29.57 1.75 4.94
CA TYR A 34 29.89 1.03 6.16
C TYR A 34 29.23 -0.35 6.20
N ILE A 35 27.99 -0.45 5.70
CA ILE A 35 27.20 -1.69 5.68
C ILE A 35 26.60 -1.87 4.28
N LYS A 36 26.78 -3.07 3.72
CA LYS A 36 26.13 -3.44 2.47
C LYS A 36 24.68 -3.84 2.77
N LEU A 37 23.75 -3.09 2.20
CA LEU A 37 22.33 -3.43 2.28
C LEU A 37 22.00 -4.67 1.43
N PRO A 38 20.96 -5.44 1.80
CA PRO A 38 20.40 -6.48 0.96
C PRO A 38 20.04 -5.96 -0.45
N SER A 39 20.14 -6.84 -1.44
CA SER A 39 19.98 -6.46 -2.87
C SER A 39 18.62 -5.85 -3.23
N TRP A 40 17.58 -6.12 -2.45
CA TRP A 40 16.24 -5.53 -2.66
C TRP A 40 16.14 -4.04 -2.36
N TYR A 41 17.13 -3.44 -1.68
CA TYR A 41 17.19 -1.98 -1.53
C TYR A 41 17.74 -1.26 -2.77
N GLY A 42 18.33 -2.01 -3.72
CA GLY A 42 18.93 -1.44 -4.92
C GLY A 42 20.19 -0.63 -4.63
N ASP A 43 20.47 0.33 -5.48
CA ASP A 43 21.51 1.33 -5.21
C ASP A 43 20.99 2.45 -4.27
N LEU A 44 21.92 3.17 -3.65
CA LEU A 44 21.60 4.17 -2.64
C LEU A 44 20.81 5.36 -3.21
N ASP A 45 21.13 5.79 -4.44
CA ASP A 45 20.42 6.91 -5.07
C ASP A 45 18.95 6.56 -5.29
N THR A 46 18.68 5.44 -5.94
CA THR A 46 17.33 4.91 -6.14
C THR A 46 16.60 4.70 -4.80
N PHE A 47 17.28 4.17 -3.79
CA PHE A 47 16.69 3.96 -2.46
C PHE A 47 16.21 5.27 -1.82
N ILE A 48 17.04 6.31 -1.84
CA ILE A 48 16.69 7.60 -1.24
C ILE A 48 15.64 8.34 -2.08
N GLN A 49 15.74 8.32 -3.42
CA GLN A 49 14.76 8.94 -4.29
C GLN A 49 13.36 8.34 -4.11
N ASN A 50 13.27 7.02 -3.97
CA ASN A 50 12.01 6.31 -3.75
C ASN A 50 11.38 6.56 -2.36
N ARG A 51 12.09 7.21 -1.44
CA ARG A 51 11.56 7.63 -0.14
C ARG A 51 10.74 8.93 -0.21
N ARG A 52 10.83 9.65 -1.32
CA ARG A 52 10.06 10.88 -1.55
C ARG A 52 8.63 10.54 -1.95
N ALA A 53 7.65 11.25 -1.39
CA ALA A 53 6.27 11.10 -1.83
C ALA A 53 6.14 11.37 -3.34
N PRO A 54 5.38 10.54 -4.08
CA PRO A 54 5.26 10.69 -5.52
C PRO A 54 4.56 12.02 -5.86
N LYS A 55 5.11 12.80 -6.79
CA LYS A 55 4.61 14.13 -7.17
C LYS A 55 3.15 14.12 -7.68
N HIS A 56 2.68 13.01 -8.21
CA HIS A 56 1.30 12.85 -8.67
C HIS A 56 0.29 12.58 -7.55
N ARG A 57 0.73 12.38 -6.29
CA ARG A 57 -0.20 12.24 -5.16
C ARG A 57 -1.01 13.54 -5.00
N GLU A 58 -2.31 13.39 -4.81
CA GLU A 58 -3.21 14.51 -4.60
C GLU A 58 -2.71 15.39 -3.43
N ASN A 59 -2.68 16.68 -3.63
CA ASN A 59 -2.24 17.74 -2.69
C ASN A 59 -0.75 17.79 -2.33
N ILE A 60 0.09 16.87 -2.80
CA ILE A 60 1.48 16.78 -2.33
C ILE A 60 2.41 17.82 -2.95
N GLU A 61 2.23 18.15 -4.22
CA GLU A 61 3.16 19.04 -4.93
C GLU A 61 3.28 20.40 -4.26
N LYS A 62 2.15 21.02 -3.92
CA LYS A 62 2.13 22.32 -3.21
C LYS A 62 2.76 22.21 -1.82
N LEU A 63 2.50 21.11 -1.12
CA LEU A 63 3.08 20.85 0.18
C LEU A 63 4.61 20.77 0.09
N LEU A 64 5.14 20.01 -0.87
CA LEU A 64 6.60 19.87 -1.06
C LEU A 64 7.27 21.20 -1.43
N GLN A 65 6.64 22.00 -2.31
CA GLN A 65 7.17 23.30 -2.69
C GLN A 65 7.26 24.26 -1.50
N GLN A 66 6.22 24.31 -0.67
CA GLN A 66 6.14 25.25 0.44
C GLN A 66 6.92 24.84 1.68
N SER A 67 7.09 23.55 1.88
CA SER A 67 7.95 23.03 2.94
C SER A 67 9.44 23.16 2.59
N GLY A 68 9.80 23.32 1.31
CA GLY A 68 11.18 23.25 0.83
C GLY A 68 11.66 21.84 0.53
N CYS A 69 10.76 20.82 0.57
CA CYS A 69 11.08 19.41 0.27
C CYS A 69 11.02 19.09 -1.23
N ASN A 70 10.92 20.06 -2.11
CA ASN A 70 10.84 19.85 -3.56
C ASN A 70 12.20 19.50 -4.20
N THR A 71 13.33 19.85 -3.57
CA THR A 71 14.67 19.40 -3.95
C THR A 71 15.11 18.24 -3.09
N LEU A 72 16.14 17.46 -3.53
CA LEU A 72 16.67 16.36 -2.75
C LEU A 72 17.30 16.86 -1.44
N SER A 73 18.17 17.87 -1.49
CA SER A 73 18.76 18.46 -0.27
C SER A 73 17.71 19.01 0.68
N GLY A 74 16.69 19.70 0.17
CA GLY A 74 15.57 20.18 0.98
C GLY A 74 14.81 19.04 1.66
N PHE A 75 14.52 17.97 0.92
CA PHE A 75 13.88 16.76 1.45
C PHE A 75 14.74 16.13 2.57
N LEU A 76 16.05 15.96 2.34
CA LEU A 76 16.96 15.37 3.33
C LEU A 76 17.07 16.22 4.59
N ASN A 77 17.18 17.56 4.45
CA ASN A 77 17.35 18.46 5.58
C ASN A 77 16.10 18.66 6.43
N ILE A 78 14.90 18.52 5.84
CA ILE A 78 13.62 18.78 6.51
C ILE A 78 12.95 17.50 6.98
N SER A 79 12.84 16.50 6.08
CA SER A 79 12.18 15.24 6.41
C SER A 79 13.13 14.17 6.96
N HIS A 80 14.45 14.41 6.87
CA HIS A 80 15.46 13.40 7.17
C HIS A 80 15.28 12.09 6.38
N ALA A 81 14.60 12.13 5.24
CA ALA A 81 14.16 10.96 4.48
C ALA A 81 13.43 9.92 5.34
N LEU A 82 12.82 10.33 6.44
CA LEU A 82 12.07 9.45 7.35
C LEU A 82 10.78 8.93 6.69
N SER A 83 10.44 7.70 7.01
CA SER A 83 9.21 7.06 6.61
C SER A 83 8.67 6.18 7.73
N LEU A 84 7.37 5.88 7.69
CA LEU A 84 6.75 4.91 8.60
C LEU A 84 6.84 3.46 8.09
N ILE A 85 7.57 3.18 7.01
CA ILE A 85 7.75 1.82 6.49
C ILE A 85 9.01 1.12 7.00
N ASP A 86 9.94 1.85 7.62
CA ASP A 86 11.20 1.33 8.14
C ASP A 86 11.85 2.31 9.14
N THR A 87 13.10 2.03 9.53
CA THR A 87 13.88 2.86 10.48
C THR A 87 15.11 3.51 9.85
N PHE A 88 15.15 3.62 8.52
CA PHE A 88 16.19 4.37 7.82
C PHE A 88 15.91 5.86 7.83
N TRP A 89 16.99 6.65 7.98
CA TRP A 89 16.92 8.10 7.95
C TRP A 89 18.26 8.73 7.58
N VAL A 90 18.24 10.01 7.28
CA VAL A 90 19.41 10.76 6.82
C VAL A 90 19.63 11.98 7.70
N LYS A 91 20.89 12.28 7.98
CA LYS A 91 21.30 13.53 8.62
C LYS A 91 22.56 14.10 7.99
N ASP A 92 22.78 15.42 8.17
CA ASP A 92 24.07 16.05 7.94
C ASP A 92 25.15 15.34 8.79
N GLU A 93 26.36 15.14 8.24
CA GLU A 93 27.45 14.44 8.94
C GLU A 93 27.80 15.07 10.29
N HIS A 94 27.69 16.40 10.39
CA HIS A 94 28.02 17.15 11.60
C HIS A 94 26.86 17.34 12.57
N SER A 95 25.67 16.85 12.20
CA SER A 95 24.48 16.90 13.07
C SER A 95 24.61 15.93 14.25
N ASN A 96 24.26 16.41 15.44
CA ASN A 96 24.22 15.62 16.67
C ASN A 96 22.89 14.88 16.88
N LEU A 97 21.96 14.91 15.91
CA LEU A 97 20.70 14.17 16.00
C LEU A 97 20.95 12.68 16.09
N ASP A 98 20.12 11.99 16.87
CA ASP A 98 20.02 10.55 16.99
C ASP A 98 18.61 10.06 16.62
N TRP A 99 18.41 8.75 16.60
CA TRP A 99 17.12 8.15 16.25
C TRP A 99 16.01 8.58 17.20
N GLU A 100 16.31 8.63 18.47
CA GLU A 100 15.36 8.98 19.54
C GLU A 100 14.81 10.42 19.37
N ALA A 101 15.59 11.30 18.77
CA ALA A 101 15.18 12.68 18.50
C ALA A 101 14.33 12.87 17.24
N VAL A 102 14.33 11.89 16.30
CA VAL A 102 13.72 12.08 14.98
C VAL A 102 12.63 11.03 14.63
N SER A 103 12.56 9.93 15.39
CA SER A 103 11.67 8.80 15.08
C SER A 103 10.21 9.22 14.89
N LEU A 104 9.65 8.95 13.71
CA LEU A 104 8.22 9.15 13.44
C LEU A 104 7.32 8.20 14.24
N PHE A 105 7.87 7.11 14.76
CA PHE A 105 7.10 6.14 15.55
C PHE A 105 6.81 6.64 16.97
N THR A 106 7.61 7.56 17.49
CA THR A 106 7.50 8.04 18.89
C THR A 106 7.08 9.50 19.01
N HIS A 107 7.33 10.33 17.99
CA HIS A 107 7.01 11.75 18.03
C HIS A 107 5.60 12.06 17.51
N PRO A 108 4.95 13.14 17.99
CA PRO A 108 3.68 13.62 17.46
C PRO A 108 3.85 14.12 16.01
N PHE A 109 2.81 13.95 15.19
CA PHE A 109 2.80 14.45 13.82
C PHE A 109 2.38 15.93 13.78
N ASN A 110 2.85 16.63 12.74
CA ASN A 110 2.46 18.03 12.52
C ASN A 110 1.05 18.07 11.90
N GLU A 111 0.07 18.53 12.68
CA GLU A 111 -1.33 18.60 12.27
C GLU A 111 -1.57 19.49 11.04
N VAL A 112 -0.79 20.56 10.88
CA VAL A 112 -0.91 21.47 9.73
C VAL A 112 -0.47 20.80 8.45
N ILE A 113 0.63 20.03 8.49
CA ILE A 113 1.12 19.25 7.35
C ILE A 113 0.12 18.14 7.03
N ALA A 114 -0.34 17.38 8.02
CA ALA A 114 -1.34 16.33 7.85
C ALA A 114 -2.63 16.89 7.22
N LYS A 115 -3.11 18.03 7.70
CA LYS A 115 -4.30 18.69 7.15
C LYS A 115 -4.07 19.16 5.70
N THR A 116 -2.92 19.78 5.41
CA THR A 116 -2.58 20.22 4.06
C THR A 116 -2.51 19.04 3.07
N ALA A 117 -1.91 17.93 3.47
CA ALA A 117 -1.83 16.72 2.66
C ALA A 117 -3.21 16.06 2.41
N PHE A 118 -4.11 16.13 3.38
CA PHE A 118 -5.43 15.51 3.33
C PHE A 118 -6.46 16.37 2.57
N GLU A 119 -6.54 17.69 2.84
CA GLU A 119 -7.56 18.57 2.29
C GLU A 119 -7.10 19.34 1.05
N GLY A 120 -5.80 19.55 0.92
CA GLY A 120 -5.26 20.57 0.02
C GLY A 120 -5.42 21.98 0.59
N GLY A 121 -4.81 22.96 -0.04
CA GLY A 121 -4.82 24.34 0.43
C GLY A 121 -3.67 24.63 1.40
N LEU A 122 -3.63 25.86 1.91
CA LEU A 122 -2.57 26.37 2.77
C LEU A 122 -3.14 26.65 4.15
N HIS A 123 -2.78 25.84 5.11
CA HIS A 123 -3.35 25.92 6.46
C HIS A 123 -2.41 26.52 7.52
N GLY A 124 -1.24 27.03 7.17
CA GLY A 124 -0.33 27.63 8.15
C GLY A 124 1.08 27.92 7.64
N GLN A 125 1.94 28.43 8.52
CA GLN A 125 3.27 28.92 8.17
C GLN A 125 4.43 27.96 8.51
N GLN A 126 4.20 26.89 9.28
CA GLN A 126 5.26 25.96 9.68
C GLN A 126 5.12 24.62 8.97
N LEU A 127 5.55 24.55 7.72
CA LEU A 127 5.58 23.31 6.95
C LEU A 127 6.99 22.70 6.87
N SER A 128 8.01 23.41 7.30
CA SER A 128 9.41 22.95 7.24
C SER A 128 9.80 22.19 8.53
N THR A 129 9.04 21.15 8.86
CA THR A 129 9.32 20.22 9.95
C THR A 129 9.13 18.79 9.48
N THR A 130 9.72 17.83 10.18
CA THR A 130 9.58 16.41 9.89
C THR A 130 8.12 15.97 9.93
N SER A 131 7.70 15.20 8.91
CA SER A 131 6.35 14.66 8.81
C SER A 131 6.31 13.41 7.93
N PRO A 132 5.51 12.37 8.26
CA PRO A 132 5.42 11.16 7.46
C PRO A 132 4.83 11.40 6.06
N GLU A 133 4.07 12.48 5.87
CA GLU A 133 3.44 12.82 4.59
C GLU A 133 4.46 13.03 3.46
N TYR A 134 5.67 13.48 3.77
CA TYR A 134 6.72 13.70 2.76
C TYR A 134 7.27 12.41 2.14
N GLY A 135 7.17 11.30 2.85
CA GLY A 135 7.63 9.97 2.41
C GLY A 135 6.52 8.95 2.17
N THR A 136 5.24 9.34 2.23
CA THR A 136 4.13 8.39 2.06
C THR A 136 3.82 8.17 0.58
N ASP A 137 3.78 6.92 0.13
CA ASP A 137 3.46 6.53 -1.24
C ASP A 137 1.94 6.54 -1.56
N GLY A 138 1.59 6.43 -2.84
CA GLY A 138 0.25 6.28 -3.39
C GLY A 138 -0.39 7.58 -3.86
N SER A 139 -1.47 7.49 -4.67
CA SER A 139 -2.04 8.58 -5.46
C SER A 139 -3.09 9.42 -4.74
N PHE A 140 -3.84 8.82 -3.83
CA PHE A 140 -4.96 9.48 -3.14
C PHE A 140 -4.49 10.38 -2.00
N ALA A 141 -5.26 11.43 -1.72
CA ALA A 141 -5.05 12.29 -0.57
C ALA A 141 -5.14 11.48 0.73
N LYS A 142 -4.13 11.59 1.57
CA LYS A 142 -4.02 10.83 2.81
C LYS A 142 -3.21 11.58 3.85
N CYS A 143 -3.45 11.26 5.11
CA CYS A 143 -2.63 11.77 6.21
C CYS A 143 -2.51 10.73 7.32
N TRP A 144 -1.50 10.94 8.15
CA TRP A 144 -1.27 10.16 9.35
C TRP A 144 -1.73 10.92 10.58
N ILE A 145 -2.32 10.20 11.51
CA ILE A 145 -2.71 10.72 12.82
C ILE A 145 -2.26 9.76 13.91
N ARG A 146 -2.19 10.27 15.13
CA ARG A 146 -1.93 9.44 16.32
C ARG A 146 -3.15 9.50 17.23
N GLU A 147 -3.73 8.34 17.55
CA GLU A 147 -4.84 8.17 18.45
C GLU A 147 -4.52 7.08 19.47
N ASN A 148 -4.60 7.40 20.77
CA ASN A 148 -4.35 6.44 21.85
C ASN A 148 -3.05 5.63 21.64
N GLU A 149 -1.96 6.33 21.30
CA GLU A 149 -0.63 5.78 20.99
C GLU A 149 -0.54 4.95 19.69
N THR A 150 -1.67 4.71 19.03
CA THR A 150 -1.70 4.01 17.75
C THR A 150 -1.58 5.00 16.59
N ILE A 151 -0.70 4.68 15.64
CA ILE A 151 -0.57 5.42 14.39
C ILE A 151 -1.61 4.91 13.40
N LYS A 152 -2.40 5.83 12.85
CA LYS A 152 -3.46 5.51 11.89
C LYS A 152 -3.29 6.31 10.61
N MET A 153 -3.57 5.67 9.49
CA MET A 153 -3.68 6.34 8.19
C MET A 153 -5.16 6.63 7.88
N LEU A 154 -5.44 7.86 7.50
CA LEU A 154 -6.71 8.27 6.89
C LEU A 154 -6.48 8.47 5.40
N LYS A 155 -7.28 7.82 4.56
CA LYS A 155 -7.19 7.88 3.11
C LYS A 155 -8.53 8.29 2.54
N ARG A 156 -8.52 9.37 1.76
CA ARG A 156 -9.70 9.92 1.11
C ARG A 156 -9.92 9.25 -0.24
N GLY A 157 -11.15 9.23 -0.72
CA GLY A 157 -11.44 8.85 -2.09
C GLY A 157 -11.09 9.97 -3.08
N SER A 158 -11.16 9.65 -4.35
CA SER A 158 -10.99 10.59 -5.48
C SER A 158 -12.02 11.72 -5.42
N SER A 159 -11.81 12.75 -6.23
CA SER A 159 -12.70 13.90 -6.31
C SER A 159 -12.86 14.38 -7.76
N GLY A 160 -13.93 15.11 -8.04
CA GLY A 160 -14.12 15.81 -9.32
C GLY A 160 -15.08 15.13 -10.31
N ALA A 161 -15.49 13.89 -10.13
CA ALA A 161 -16.50 13.20 -10.94
C ALA A 161 -17.71 12.80 -10.09
N SER A 162 -18.85 12.53 -10.71
CA SER A 162 -20.09 12.16 -10.02
C SER A 162 -20.02 10.79 -9.34
N ASN A 163 -19.18 9.89 -9.85
CA ASN A 163 -18.92 8.55 -9.33
C ASN A 163 -17.61 8.47 -8.52
N ALA A 164 -17.00 9.60 -8.17
CA ALA A 164 -15.78 9.66 -7.37
C ALA A 164 -16.08 9.56 -5.86
N GLY A 165 -15.06 9.18 -5.08
CA GLY A 165 -15.11 9.23 -3.63
C GLY A 165 -15.63 7.96 -2.95
N LEU A 166 -15.86 6.87 -3.69
CA LEU A 166 -16.35 5.60 -3.14
C LEU A 166 -15.22 4.64 -2.70
N GLU A 167 -13.98 4.96 -2.98
CA GLU A 167 -12.81 4.12 -2.65
C GLU A 167 -12.68 3.80 -1.15
N PRO A 168 -13.03 4.69 -0.20
CA PRO A 168 -13.07 4.31 1.21
C PRO A 168 -14.04 3.19 1.53
N TYR A 169 -15.20 3.15 0.86
CA TYR A 169 -16.15 2.04 0.98
C TYR A 169 -15.57 0.75 0.44
N SER A 170 -14.83 0.80 -0.68
CA SER A 170 -14.14 -0.37 -1.24
C SER A 170 -13.19 -0.98 -0.22
N GLU A 171 -12.36 -0.19 0.44
CA GLU A 171 -11.44 -0.68 1.49
C GLU A 171 -12.20 -1.32 2.66
N PHE A 172 -13.26 -0.64 3.14
CA PHE A 172 -14.05 -1.14 4.27
C PHE A 172 -14.77 -2.46 3.95
N TYR A 173 -15.52 -2.51 2.85
CA TYR A 173 -16.29 -3.72 2.49
C TYR A 173 -15.38 -4.86 2.01
N ALA A 174 -14.34 -4.56 1.24
CA ALA A 174 -13.37 -5.58 0.83
C ALA A 174 -12.70 -6.24 2.03
N SER A 175 -12.31 -5.48 3.06
CA SER A 175 -11.66 -6.02 4.24
C SER A 175 -12.53 -7.02 5.01
N GLN A 176 -13.85 -6.87 5.00
CA GLN A 176 -14.78 -7.86 5.57
C GLN A 176 -14.68 -9.21 4.86
N PHE A 177 -14.60 -9.22 3.54
CA PHE A 177 -14.46 -10.45 2.77
C PHE A 177 -13.06 -11.06 2.90
N VAL A 178 -12.01 -10.23 2.84
CA VAL A 178 -10.61 -10.65 3.04
C VAL A 178 -10.43 -11.36 4.38
N SER A 179 -11.10 -10.90 5.44
CA SER A 179 -11.05 -11.50 6.78
C SER A 179 -11.49 -12.96 6.84
N LYS A 180 -12.27 -13.43 5.85
CA LYS A 180 -12.70 -14.83 5.75
C LYS A 180 -11.58 -15.76 5.28
N PHE A 181 -10.57 -15.23 4.58
CA PHE A 181 -9.46 -16.00 4.00
C PHE A 181 -8.21 -16.01 4.87
N THR A 182 -7.94 -14.93 5.55
CA THR A 182 -6.72 -14.75 6.34
C THR A 182 -6.94 -13.82 7.51
N SER A 183 -6.20 -14.04 8.59
CA SER A 183 -6.07 -13.08 9.70
C SER A 183 -4.97 -12.03 9.43
N ASN A 184 -4.14 -12.23 8.40
CA ASN A 184 -3.07 -11.31 8.02
C ASN A 184 -3.55 -10.31 6.96
N PHE A 185 -4.34 -9.33 7.39
CA PHE A 185 -4.90 -8.27 6.54
C PHE A 185 -5.04 -6.98 7.33
N VAL A 186 -5.09 -5.86 6.62
CA VAL A 186 -5.39 -4.56 7.20
C VAL A 186 -6.91 -4.40 7.33
N ASN A 187 -7.37 -4.20 8.55
CA ASN A 187 -8.77 -3.90 8.81
C ASN A 187 -9.05 -2.41 8.60
N TYR A 188 -10.10 -2.08 7.86
CA TYR A 188 -10.49 -0.71 7.58
C TYR A 188 -11.81 -0.37 8.27
N ASP A 189 -11.89 0.84 8.83
CA ASP A 189 -13.13 1.46 9.30
C ASP A 189 -13.40 2.72 8.45
N LEU A 190 -14.61 3.28 8.55
CA LEU A 190 -15.03 4.48 7.85
C LEU A 190 -15.15 5.65 8.82
N ARG A 191 -14.65 6.81 8.40
CA ARG A 191 -14.78 8.07 9.13
C ARG A 191 -15.15 9.22 8.22
N THR A 192 -15.66 10.28 8.85
CA THR A 192 -15.73 11.60 8.22
C THR A 192 -14.70 12.50 8.90
N LYS A 193 -13.77 13.04 8.11
CA LYS A 193 -12.80 14.05 8.53
C LYS A 193 -13.00 15.29 7.64
N ASP A 194 -13.19 16.44 8.27
CA ASP A 194 -13.39 17.72 7.57
C ASP A 194 -14.48 17.64 6.49
N ASN A 195 -15.63 17.03 6.82
CA ASN A 195 -16.78 16.75 5.96
C ASN A 195 -16.47 15.86 4.73
N ARG A 196 -15.38 15.13 4.74
CA ARG A 196 -15.01 14.18 3.69
C ARG A 196 -14.98 12.77 4.20
N LEU A 197 -15.55 11.84 3.44
CA LEU A 197 -15.45 10.41 3.71
C LEU A 197 -14.00 9.97 3.55
N CYS A 198 -13.53 9.15 4.49
CA CYS A 198 -12.24 8.48 4.40
C CYS A 198 -12.31 7.08 5.03
N SER A 199 -11.46 6.20 4.55
CA SER A 199 -11.09 4.98 5.24
C SER A 199 -10.04 5.29 6.29
N VAL A 200 -10.02 4.49 7.34
CA VAL A 200 -9.02 4.56 8.41
C VAL A 200 -8.53 3.16 8.75
N CYS A 201 -7.23 3.01 8.89
CA CYS A 201 -6.60 1.77 9.32
C CYS A 201 -5.42 2.03 10.26
N ASP A 202 -5.08 1.03 11.05
CA ASP A 202 -3.87 1.06 11.86
C ASP A 202 -2.65 0.80 10.99
N ILE A 203 -1.51 1.35 11.39
CA ILE A 203 -0.22 1.03 10.81
C ILE A 203 0.13 -0.44 11.11
N PHE A 204 0.77 -1.13 10.15
CA PHE A 204 1.23 -2.51 10.34
C PHE A 204 2.76 -2.64 10.47
N THR A 205 3.47 -1.53 10.42
CA THR A 205 4.91 -1.43 10.67
C THR A 205 5.17 -0.86 12.07
N SER A 206 6.41 -0.96 12.54
CA SER A 206 6.84 -0.46 13.84
C SER A 206 8.33 -0.13 13.81
N GLU A 207 8.89 0.27 14.96
CA GLU A 207 10.36 0.40 15.08
C GLU A 207 11.11 -0.94 14.97
N ASP A 208 10.44 -2.06 15.20
CA ASP A 208 11.05 -3.39 15.08
C ASP A 208 10.82 -4.01 13.70
N TYR A 209 9.69 -3.70 13.06
CA TYR A 209 9.27 -4.33 11.81
C TYR A 209 8.98 -3.30 10.72
N GLY A 210 9.64 -3.44 9.59
CA GLY A 210 9.46 -2.63 8.40
C GLY A 210 8.70 -3.35 7.29
N PHE A 211 8.47 -2.64 6.19
CA PHE A 211 7.81 -3.16 4.99
C PHE A 211 8.70 -2.98 3.77
N ILE A 212 8.83 -4.06 2.98
CA ILE A 212 9.45 -4.01 1.65
C ILE A 212 8.41 -4.43 0.61
N PRO A 213 8.12 -3.60 -0.40
CA PRO A 213 7.18 -3.97 -1.46
C PRO A 213 7.80 -5.05 -2.38
N TYR A 214 6.95 -5.92 -2.95
CA TYR A 214 7.40 -6.99 -3.84
C TYR A 214 8.17 -6.49 -5.07
N VAL A 215 7.91 -5.27 -5.55
CA VAL A 215 8.68 -4.66 -6.65
C VAL A 215 10.18 -4.61 -6.37
N ALA A 216 10.59 -4.53 -5.11
CA ALA A 216 11.98 -4.55 -4.71
C ALA A 216 12.67 -5.91 -4.96
N VAL A 217 11.89 -7.00 -4.96
CA VAL A 217 12.37 -8.36 -5.24
C VAL A 217 12.30 -8.69 -6.73
N ASP A 218 11.25 -8.23 -7.43
CA ASP A 218 11.06 -8.48 -8.86
C ASP A 218 10.46 -7.26 -9.57
N GLN A 219 11.30 -6.49 -10.23
CA GLN A 219 10.89 -5.29 -10.97
C GLN A 219 10.28 -5.59 -12.35
N ARG A 220 10.62 -6.72 -12.98
CA ARG A 220 10.43 -6.92 -14.42
C ARG A 220 9.17 -7.67 -14.82
N ASN A 221 8.76 -8.67 -14.03
CA ASN A 221 7.72 -9.60 -14.45
C ASN A 221 6.33 -9.21 -13.93
N THR A 222 5.33 -9.29 -14.81
CA THR A 222 3.90 -9.17 -14.48
C THR A 222 3.16 -10.50 -14.55
N SER A 223 3.89 -11.61 -14.84
CA SER A 223 3.32 -12.95 -14.94
C SER A 223 3.00 -13.53 -13.56
N VAL A 224 1.78 -13.98 -13.36
CA VAL A 224 1.34 -14.70 -12.15
C VAL A 224 2.26 -15.90 -11.86
N MET A 225 2.64 -16.68 -12.89
CA MET A 225 3.50 -17.84 -12.71
C MET A 225 4.89 -17.48 -12.20
N GLN A 226 5.45 -16.34 -12.63
CA GLN A 226 6.74 -15.88 -12.12
C GLN A 226 6.63 -15.41 -10.67
N VAL A 227 5.57 -14.67 -10.33
CA VAL A 227 5.29 -14.29 -8.93
C VAL A 227 5.17 -15.52 -8.05
N LEU A 228 4.40 -16.54 -8.47
CA LEU A 228 4.25 -17.80 -7.73
C LEU A 228 5.57 -18.56 -7.54
N ARG A 229 6.46 -18.56 -8.54
CA ARG A 229 7.80 -19.17 -8.41
C ARG A 229 8.66 -18.43 -7.39
N ASN A 230 8.78 -17.11 -7.53
CA ASN A 230 9.54 -16.29 -6.60
C ASN A 230 9.03 -16.45 -5.16
N MET A 231 7.71 -16.44 -4.97
CA MET A 231 7.10 -16.60 -3.66
C MET A 231 7.24 -18.01 -3.09
N LYS A 232 7.32 -19.04 -3.96
CA LYS A 232 7.63 -20.39 -3.53
C LYS A 232 9.06 -20.49 -2.99
N ASP A 233 10.02 -19.87 -3.69
CA ASP A 233 11.43 -19.88 -3.29
C ASP A 233 11.64 -19.12 -1.96
N LEU A 234 10.80 -18.10 -1.69
CA LEU A 234 10.78 -17.36 -0.43
C LEU A 234 9.92 -18.01 0.67
N GLY A 235 9.18 -19.07 0.37
CA GLY A 235 8.33 -19.77 1.35
C GLY A 235 6.91 -19.23 1.52
N PHE A 236 6.45 -18.26 0.71
CA PHE A 236 5.17 -17.55 0.85
C PHE A 236 4.16 -17.82 -0.28
N VAL A 237 4.28 -18.94 -0.98
CA VAL A 237 3.43 -19.24 -2.16
C VAL A 237 1.95 -19.39 -1.80
N ASN A 238 1.63 -19.87 -0.60
CA ASN A 238 0.22 -20.06 -0.21
C ASN A 238 -0.47 -18.72 0.13
N GLU A 239 0.27 -17.82 0.74
CA GLU A 239 -0.20 -16.47 1.06
C GLU A 239 -0.50 -15.69 -0.23
N VAL A 240 0.40 -15.73 -1.20
CA VAL A 240 0.18 -15.03 -2.48
C VAL A 240 -0.89 -15.71 -3.33
N ARG A 241 -1.05 -17.02 -3.28
CA ARG A 241 -2.21 -17.70 -3.88
C ARG A 241 -3.52 -17.22 -3.27
N THR A 242 -3.57 -17.11 -1.94
CA THR A 242 -4.74 -16.58 -1.24
C THR A 242 -5.02 -15.13 -1.67
N MET A 243 -3.99 -14.29 -1.78
CA MET A 243 -4.11 -12.92 -2.28
C MET A 243 -4.76 -12.88 -3.68
N PHE A 244 -4.25 -13.65 -4.65
CA PHE A 244 -4.80 -13.67 -6.00
C PHE A 244 -6.25 -14.19 -6.05
N VAL A 245 -6.59 -15.16 -5.22
CA VAL A 245 -7.99 -15.63 -5.11
C VAL A 245 -8.88 -14.52 -4.57
N VAL A 246 -8.48 -13.88 -3.48
CA VAL A 246 -9.24 -12.79 -2.87
C VAL A 246 -9.39 -11.61 -3.82
N ASP A 247 -8.29 -11.15 -4.45
CA ASP A 247 -8.32 -10.03 -5.40
C ASP A 247 -9.30 -10.27 -6.56
N ALA A 248 -9.38 -11.51 -7.06
CA ALA A 248 -10.34 -11.85 -8.09
C ALA A 248 -11.78 -11.73 -7.61
N LEU A 249 -12.07 -12.22 -6.40
CA LEU A 249 -13.41 -12.24 -5.85
C LEU A 249 -13.95 -10.85 -5.49
N ILE A 250 -13.09 -9.99 -4.95
CA ILE A 250 -13.44 -8.60 -4.67
C ILE A 250 -13.21 -7.66 -5.87
N MET A 251 -12.86 -8.20 -7.03
CA MET A 251 -12.60 -7.42 -8.26
C MET A 251 -11.51 -6.34 -8.05
N ASN A 252 -10.43 -6.67 -7.33
CA ASN A 252 -9.31 -5.77 -7.12
C ASN A 252 -8.39 -5.75 -8.34
N ALA A 253 -8.66 -4.89 -9.29
CA ALA A 253 -7.87 -4.75 -10.51
C ALA A 253 -6.51 -4.07 -10.28
N ASP A 254 -6.29 -3.40 -9.14
CA ASP A 254 -5.08 -2.57 -8.91
C ASP A 254 -4.04 -3.25 -8.02
N ARG A 255 -4.03 -4.57 -7.91
CA ARG A 255 -2.94 -5.26 -7.21
C ARG A 255 -1.64 -5.16 -7.99
N HIS A 256 -0.93 -4.05 -7.84
CA HIS A 256 0.42 -3.88 -8.38
C HIS A 256 1.48 -4.27 -7.34
N LYS A 257 2.73 -4.36 -7.75
CA LYS A 257 3.84 -4.89 -6.94
C LYS A 257 4.22 -4.04 -5.72
N ASN A 258 3.72 -2.81 -5.60
CA ASN A 258 3.86 -1.99 -4.40
C ASN A 258 2.76 -2.27 -3.37
N ASN A 259 1.64 -2.91 -3.76
CA ASN A 259 0.49 -3.16 -2.90
C ASN A 259 0.52 -4.55 -2.22
N PHE A 260 1.65 -5.23 -2.26
CA PHE A 260 1.97 -6.40 -1.45
C PHE A 260 3.49 -6.54 -1.31
N GLY A 261 3.94 -7.32 -0.34
CA GLY A 261 5.37 -7.50 -0.10
C GLY A 261 5.61 -8.18 1.23
N PHE A 262 6.66 -7.76 1.92
CA PHE A 262 7.19 -8.47 3.07
C PHE A 262 7.34 -7.58 4.29
N ILE A 263 7.11 -8.17 5.45
CA ILE A 263 7.55 -7.64 6.74
C ILE A 263 9.00 -8.06 6.94
N ILE A 264 9.83 -7.09 7.29
CA ILE A 264 11.24 -7.28 7.63
C ILE A 264 11.50 -6.95 9.09
N ASP A 265 12.48 -7.60 9.66
CA ASP A 265 13.09 -7.15 10.92
C ASP A 265 14.00 -5.94 10.62
N ASN A 266 13.73 -4.79 11.24
CA ASN A 266 14.46 -3.55 10.97
C ASN A 266 15.94 -3.60 11.43
N LYS A 267 16.30 -4.50 12.34
CA LYS A 267 17.66 -4.66 12.83
C LYS A 267 18.49 -5.59 11.95
N THR A 268 17.94 -6.74 11.56
CA THR A 268 18.65 -7.74 10.75
C THR A 268 18.44 -7.55 9.26
N LEU A 269 17.42 -6.81 8.86
CA LEU A 269 16.94 -6.60 7.48
C LEU A 269 16.50 -7.90 6.80
N GLU A 270 16.17 -8.93 7.56
CA GLU A 270 15.69 -10.21 7.05
C GLU A 270 14.18 -10.22 6.88
N ILE A 271 13.70 -10.88 5.83
CA ILE A 271 12.28 -11.11 5.58
C ILE A 271 11.74 -12.07 6.64
N GLN A 272 10.69 -11.64 7.36
CA GLN A 272 10.06 -12.40 8.44
C GLN A 272 8.73 -13.04 8.02
N ALA A 273 7.93 -12.32 7.25
CA ALA A 273 6.59 -12.73 6.85
C ALA A 273 6.13 -12.02 5.57
N MET A 274 5.08 -12.50 4.95
CA MET A 274 4.33 -11.69 3.98
C MET A 274 3.59 -10.57 4.73
N ALA A 275 3.61 -9.35 4.17
CA ALA A 275 2.86 -8.23 4.73
C ALA A 275 1.35 -8.53 4.75
N PRO A 276 0.58 -7.93 5.67
CA PRO A 276 -0.87 -8.01 5.64
C PRO A 276 -1.42 -7.62 4.26
N LEU A 277 -2.54 -8.21 3.84
CA LEU A 277 -3.24 -7.75 2.63
C LEU A 277 -3.82 -6.36 2.87
N PHE A 278 -3.46 -5.40 2.02
CA PHE A 278 -3.85 -4.00 2.15
C PHE A 278 -4.12 -3.37 0.78
N ASP A 279 -4.60 -2.14 0.79
CA ASP A 279 -4.88 -1.30 -0.39
C ASP A 279 -5.89 -1.93 -1.36
N HIS A 280 -7.14 -1.99 -0.90
CA HIS A 280 -8.29 -2.49 -1.65
C HIS A 280 -9.17 -1.35 -2.19
N ASN A 281 -8.62 -0.16 -2.35
CA ASN A 281 -9.36 1.05 -2.72
C ASN A 281 -10.03 0.98 -4.10
N LEU A 282 -9.48 0.20 -5.03
CA LEU A 282 -10.07 -0.05 -6.35
C LEU A 282 -10.79 -1.40 -6.44
N ALA A 283 -10.99 -2.09 -5.32
CA ALA A 283 -11.84 -3.27 -5.25
C ALA A 283 -13.34 -2.89 -5.31
N LEU A 284 -14.20 -3.86 -5.61
CA LEU A 284 -15.65 -3.70 -5.60
C LEU A 284 -16.14 -2.58 -6.54
N MET A 285 -15.38 -2.33 -7.63
CA MET A 285 -15.76 -1.45 -8.75
C MET A 285 -16.26 -0.06 -8.30
N PRO A 286 -15.43 0.75 -7.61
CA PRO A 286 -15.89 2.02 -6.99
C PRO A 286 -16.43 3.04 -7.99
N TYR A 287 -16.02 2.96 -9.25
CA TYR A 287 -16.43 3.91 -10.29
C TYR A 287 -17.63 3.45 -11.14
N ALA A 288 -18.14 2.24 -10.93
CA ALA A 288 -19.36 1.78 -11.55
C ALA A 288 -20.55 2.69 -11.15
N ILE A 289 -21.37 3.07 -12.11
CA ILE A 289 -22.42 4.09 -11.91
C ILE A 289 -23.81 3.48 -11.65
N ASP A 290 -24.06 2.26 -12.10
CA ASP A 290 -25.34 1.57 -11.96
C ASP A 290 -25.18 0.08 -11.66
N ALA A 291 -26.30 -0.62 -11.54
CA ALA A 291 -26.33 -2.05 -11.24
C ALA A 291 -25.86 -2.92 -12.42
N ASP A 292 -26.04 -2.46 -13.65
CA ASP A 292 -25.66 -3.24 -14.83
C ASP A 292 -24.13 -3.29 -14.99
N GLU A 293 -23.43 -2.23 -14.57
CA GLU A 293 -21.96 -2.23 -14.50
C GLU A 293 -21.43 -3.09 -13.38
N LEU A 294 -22.18 -3.26 -12.28
CA LEU A 294 -21.82 -4.08 -11.11
C LEU A 294 -22.11 -5.58 -11.31
N THR A 295 -21.88 -6.08 -12.50
CA THR A 295 -22.03 -7.50 -12.81
C THR A 295 -20.68 -8.13 -13.16
N PHE A 296 -20.54 -9.42 -12.88
CA PHE A 296 -19.32 -10.19 -13.12
C PHE A 296 -18.86 -10.16 -14.59
N ASP A 297 -19.76 -9.98 -15.56
CA ASP A 297 -19.44 -9.98 -16.99
C ASP A 297 -19.74 -8.65 -17.68
N SER A 298 -19.79 -7.55 -16.92
CA SER A 298 -20.01 -6.21 -17.46
C SER A 298 -18.85 -5.75 -18.37
N GLU A 299 -19.12 -4.77 -19.21
CA GLU A 299 -18.09 -4.09 -20.00
C GLU A 299 -17.06 -3.42 -19.06
N TYR A 300 -17.52 -2.79 -18.00
CA TYR A 300 -16.66 -2.22 -16.95
C TYR A 300 -15.67 -3.26 -16.40
N TYR A 301 -16.13 -4.46 -16.05
CA TYR A 301 -15.28 -5.54 -15.58
C TYR A 301 -14.20 -5.93 -16.60
N ARG A 302 -14.58 -6.04 -17.89
CA ARG A 302 -13.64 -6.46 -18.95
C ARG A 302 -12.58 -5.40 -19.26
N GLU A 303 -12.91 -4.12 -19.11
CA GLU A 303 -11.99 -3.00 -19.34
C GLU A 303 -10.97 -2.81 -18.21
N HIS A 304 -11.28 -3.28 -16.97
CA HIS A 304 -10.46 -3.12 -15.80
C HIS A 304 -9.74 -4.42 -15.41
N GLY A 305 -8.86 -4.90 -16.26
CA GLY A 305 -8.05 -6.10 -16.02
C GLY A 305 -7.02 -5.93 -14.90
N PRO A 306 -6.48 -7.04 -14.36
CA PRO A 306 -5.50 -7.00 -13.27
C PRO A 306 -4.15 -6.42 -13.73
N ARG A 307 -3.41 -5.81 -12.80
CA ARG A 307 -2.02 -5.35 -13.02
C ARG A 307 -1.02 -6.51 -13.11
N ILE A 308 -1.37 -7.68 -12.57
CA ILE A 308 -0.55 -8.91 -12.61
C ILE A 308 -1.41 -10.02 -13.18
N GLY A 309 -0.97 -10.61 -14.29
CA GLY A 309 -1.75 -11.61 -15.04
C GLY A 309 -2.70 -10.99 -16.05
N ASP A 310 -3.45 -11.85 -16.74
CA ASP A 310 -4.30 -11.45 -17.87
C ASP A 310 -5.77 -11.31 -17.47
N GLU A 311 -6.24 -12.10 -16.51
CA GLU A 311 -7.66 -12.16 -16.12
C GLU A 311 -7.81 -12.62 -14.67
N LEU A 312 -8.63 -11.90 -13.90
CA LEU A 312 -8.81 -12.14 -12.46
C LEU A 312 -9.31 -13.56 -12.15
N VAL A 313 -10.42 -13.98 -12.78
CA VAL A 313 -11.07 -15.28 -12.52
C VAL A 313 -10.18 -16.47 -12.92
N LYS A 314 -9.49 -16.39 -14.04
CA LYS A 314 -8.53 -17.43 -14.46
C LYS A 314 -7.36 -17.51 -13.48
N THR A 315 -6.85 -16.37 -13.03
CA THR A 315 -5.77 -16.30 -12.04
C THR A 315 -6.21 -16.95 -10.73
N ALA A 316 -7.43 -16.65 -10.25
CA ALA A 316 -7.98 -17.27 -9.05
C ALA A 316 -8.12 -18.79 -9.19
N ALA A 317 -8.72 -19.27 -10.28
CA ALA A 317 -8.89 -20.71 -10.51
C ALA A 317 -7.54 -21.46 -10.50
N MET A 318 -6.50 -20.89 -11.12
CA MET A 318 -5.14 -21.43 -11.11
C MET A 318 -4.50 -21.41 -9.70
N CYS A 319 -4.87 -20.45 -8.86
CA CYS A 319 -4.31 -20.27 -7.51
C CYS A 319 -5.07 -21.04 -6.44
N LEU A 320 -6.22 -21.67 -6.73
CA LEU A 320 -7.00 -22.40 -5.75
C LEU A 320 -6.21 -23.56 -5.12
N THR A 321 -6.30 -23.64 -3.80
CA THR A 321 -5.87 -24.78 -2.98
C THR A 321 -7.11 -25.54 -2.52
N SER A 322 -6.94 -26.75 -1.98
CA SER A 322 -8.06 -27.49 -1.39
C SER A 322 -8.73 -26.72 -0.25
N LYS A 323 -7.93 -25.97 0.54
CA LYS A 323 -8.43 -25.12 1.64
C LYS A 323 -9.28 -23.97 1.11
N THR A 324 -8.76 -23.20 0.16
CA THR A 324 -9.47 -22.03 -0.39
C THR A 324 -10.72 -22.46 -1.18
N ARG A 325 -10.67 -23.58 -1.91
CA ARG A 325 -11.84 -24.14 -2.61
C ARG A 325 -12.98 -24.48 -1.65
N LYS A 326 -12.68 -25.17 -0.54
CA LYS A 326 -13.69 -25.46 0.48
C LYS A 326 -14.28 -24.17 1.04
N LEU A 327 -13.45 -23.21 1.35
CA LEU A 327 -13.90 -21.93 1.88
C LEU A 327 -14.81 -21.19 0.89
N LEU A 328 -14.54 -21.22 -0.43
CA LEU A 328 -15.41 -20.61 -1.43
C LEU A 328 -16.81 -21.24 -1.43
N ILE A 329 -16.90 -22.57 -1.27
CA ILE A 329 -18.20 -23.26 -1.16
C ILE A 329 -18.95 -22.81 0.11
N ASP A 330 -18.24 -22.65 1.22
CA ASP A 330 -18.83 -22.23 2.51
C ASP A 330 -19.26 -20.75 2.50
N LEU A 331 -18.77 -19.94 1.55
CA LEU A 331 -19.07 -18.50 1.45
C LEU A 331 -20.23 -18.14 0.52
N HIS A 332 -21.00 -19.13 0.03
CA HIS A 332 -22.14 -18.89 -0.86
C HIS A 332 -23.25 -18.00 -0.23
N ASP A 333 -23.34 -17.91 1.07
CA ASP A 333 -24.29 -17.06 1.81
C ASP A 333 -23.66 -15.76 2.35
N PHE A 334 -22.43 -15.45 1.96
CA PHE A 334 -21.77 -14.23 2.43
C PHE A 334 -22.56 -12.97 2.05
N LYS A 335 -22.69 -12.04 3.00
CA LYS A 335 -23.26 -10.70 2.80
C LYS A 335 -22.38 -9.67 3.49
N PHE A 336 -22.28 -8.50 2.88
CA PHE A 336 -21.59 -7.36 3.51
C PHE A 336 -22.37 -6.83 4.69
N GLU A 337 -21.69 -6.60 5.79
CA GLU A 337 -22.28 -5.96 6.97
C GLU A 337 -22.21 -4.44 6.83
N LYS A 338 -23.32 -3.76 7.09
CA LYS A 338 -23.40 -2.31 7.02
C LYS A 338 -22.56 -1.67 8.13
N HIS A 339 -21.82 -0.63 7.78
CA HIS A 339 -21.21 0.24 8.79
C HIS A 339 -22.29 0.98 9.58
N ARG A 340 -22.04 1.23 10.86
CA ARG A 340 -22.99 1.83 11.81
C ARG A 340 -23.56 3.20 11.40
N LYS A 341 -22.86 3.98 10.55
CA LYS A 341 -23.25 5.35 10.17
C LYS A 341 -23.07 5.65 8.69
N LEU A 342 -22.09 5.07 8.03
CA LEU A 342 -21.62 5.44 6.69
C LEU A 342 -21.76 4.22 5.78
N ASN A 343 -22.71 4.26 4.84
CA ASN A 343 -22.99 3.09 4.01
C ASN A 343 -23.14 3.47 2.53
N LEU A 344 -22.81 2.54 1.67
CA LEU A 344 -23.29 2.56 0.28
C LEU A 344 -24.80 2.42 0.25
N PRO A 345 -25.49 2.89 -0.83
CA PRO A 345 -26.89 2.59 -1.07
C PRO A 345 -27.16 1.08 -1.06
N ASP A 346 -28.33 0.68 -0.59
CA ASP A 346 -28.71 -0.73 -0.46
C ASP A 346 -28.62 -1.48 -1.78
N TRP A 347 -29.13 -0.89 -2.87
CA TRP A 347 -29.04 -1.48 -4.21
C TRP A 347 -27.60 -1.83 -4.60
N ARG A 348 -26.64 -0.96 -4.25
CA ARG A 348 -25.24 -1.19 -4.57
C ARG A 348 -24.63 -2.33 -3.75
N LEU A 349 -24.94 -2.42 -2.46
CA LEU A 349 -24.50 -3.54 -1.63
C LEU A 349 -25.09 -4.87 -2.07
N GLU A 350 -26.35 -4.87 -2.48
CA GLU A 350 -27.02 -6.05 -3.06
C GLU A 350 -26.35 -6.48 -4.36
N SER A 351 -26.13 -5.55 -5.30
CA SER A 351 -25.43 -5.84 -6.58
C SER A 351 -24.01 -6.35 -6.35
N LEU A 352 -23.26 -5.75 -5.43
CA LEU A 352 -21.91 -6.22 -5.08
C LEU A 352 -21.93 -7.63 -4.45
N THR A 353 -22.96 -7.95 -3.68
CA THR A 353 -23.13 -9.29 -3.10
C THR A 353 -23.41 -10.32 -4.20
N VAL A 354 -24.29 -10.01 -5.15
CA VAL A 354 -24.59 -10.87 -6.30
C VAL A 354 -23.33 -11.06 -7.16
N MET A 355 -22.66 -9.97 -7.53
CA MET A 355 -21.40 -10.03 -8.30
C MET A 355 -20.35 -10.93 -7.64
N LEU A 356 -20.20 -10.83 -6.30
CA LEU A 356 -19.28 -11.68 -5.54
C LEU A 356 -19.65 -13.17 -5.68
N HIS A 357 -20.93 -13.52 -5.53
CA HIS A 357 -21.39 -14.90 -5.64
C HIS A 357 -21.19 -15.44 -7.07
N ASP A 358 -21.53 -14.66 -8.08
CA ASP A 358 -21.32 -15.03 -9.49
C ASP A 358 -19.82 -15.24 -9.80
N THR A 359 -18.95 -14.40 -9.22
CA THR A 359 -17.49 -14.57 -9.36
C THR A 359 -17.01 -15.85 -8.67
N ILE A 360 -17.52 -16.17 -7.48
CA ILE A 360 -17.21 -17.44 -6.78
C ILE A 360 -17.57 -18.63 -7.67
N GLU A 361 -18.80 -18.65 -8.22
CA GLU A 361 -19.27 -19.73 -9.10
C GLU A 361 -18.40 -19.85 -10.35
N ALA A 362 -18.05 -18.73 -10.99
CA ALA A 362 -17.18 -18.73 -12.17
C ALA A 362 -15.79 -19.31 -11.87
N VAL A 363 -15.18 -18.94 -10.74
CA VAL A 363 -13.88 -19.46 -10.30
C VAL A 363 -13.96 -20.97 -10.05
N LEU A 364 -15.00 -21.44 -9.34
CA LEU A 364 -15.20 -22.87 -9.05
C LEU A 364 -15.48 -23.69 -10.31
N GLU A 365 -16.22 -23.11 -11.27
CA GLU A 365 -16.49 -23.78 -12.55
C GLU A 365 -15.22 -23.96 -13.38
N LEU A 366 -14.39 -22.91 -13.50
CA LEU A 366 -13.11 -22.99 -14.20
C LEU A 366 -12.16 -24.00 -13.54
N ASP A 367 -12.05 -24.00 -12.22
CA ASP A 367 -11.25 -24.99 -11.49
C ASP A 367 -11.76 -26.43 -11.71
N ARG A 368 -13.08 -26.64 -11.76
CA ARG A 368 -13.68 -27.95 -12.06
C ARG A 368 -13.35 -28.43 -13.47
N LYS A 369 -13.46 -27.54 -14.46
CA LYS A 369 -13.10 -27.83 -15.85
C LYS A 369 -11.63 -28.20 -16.00
N ALA A 370 -10.74 -27.44 -15.32
CA ALA A 370 -9.30 -27.67 -15.38
C ALA A 370 -8.86 -29.01 -14.76
N ARG A 371 -9.56 -29.49 -13.72
CA ARG A 371 -9.25 -30.78 -13.07
C ARG A 371 -9.79 -32.01 -13.84
N GLY A 372 -10.74 -31.79 -14.75
CA GLY A 372 -11.35 -32.88 -15.54
C GLY A 372 -12.24 -33.85 -14.70
N PRO A 373 -12.90 -34.83 -15.33
CA PRO A 373 -13.86 -35.74 -14.67
C PRO A 373 -13.24 -36.77 -13.70
N ILE A 374 -11.91 -36.91 -13.65
CA ILE A 374 -11.21 -37.96 -12.87
C ILE A 374 -11.27 -37.71 -11.34
N TYR A 375 -11.55 -36.48 -10.90
CA TYR A 375 -11.53 -36.10 -9.49
C TYR A 375 -12.90 -35.97 -8.82
N MET A 376 -13.99 -36.46 -9.46
CA MET A 376 -15.34 -36.41 -8.87
C MET A 376 -15.63 -37.54 -7.89
N ASN A 377 -14.70 -38.45 -7.62
CA ASN A 377 -14.89 -39.65 -6.79
C ASN A 377 -13.97 -39.73 -5.56
N ILE A 378 -13.66 -38.61 -4.92
CA ILE A 378 -13.01 -38.66 -3.59
C ILE A 378 -13.69 -37.66 -2.64
#